data_c552c89a9beb8343151068104b8f1f0a
#
_entry.id   c552c89a9beb8343151068104b8f1f0a
#
_cell.length_a   1.000
_cell.length_b   1.000
_cell.length_c   1.000
_cell.angle_alpha   90.00
_cell.angle_beta   90.00
_cell.angle_gamma   90.00
#
_symmetry.space_group_name_H-M   'P 1'
#
loop_
_entity.id
_entity.type
_entity.pdbx_description
1 polymer ?
#
loop_
_entity_poly.entity_id
_entity_poly.type
_entity_poly.pdbx_seq_one_letter_code
_entity_poly.pdbx_strand_id
1 'polypeptide(L)'
;LKAKSVGTNLDKFHLDDYDHLADSPLLYAVPDTASTMVGNAQVLIGVYSPNKVITAKQIMDNVSEILAAQGEYLGGKLPVDKYAFLLYFTDTTGVSGGMGALEHKNSSVYFLPETEIENIAPMLRDVCAHEFFHVVTPLAIHSREIADFNFIEPKMSKHLWLYEGQTEYAAHHAQVKAGLITHEEFISRMQGKIENSTSYYNDTLPFTTMSLGCLDIYHEEYGNVYLKGALINMCLDIELRQLSKGKYGTQELMRDLGKEFGANKAFNDDELFDKITKMTYPEIRTFFTTYVEGDTPIPYETYLKKAGISLSPEGTMEVISMGNISMNYNITAESSTIFIENLEGSNSFAK
;
A
#
# COMPACT_ATOMS: atom_id res chain seq x y z
N LEU A 1 19.03 11.16 -3.99
CA LEU A 1 19.97 12.29 -4.06
C LEU A 1 21.41 11.78 -3.99
N LYS A 2 22.30 12.32 -4.81
CA LYS A 2 23.72 12.01 -4.71
C LYS A 2 24.41 13.16 -4.00
N ALA A 3 24.93 12.92 -2.79
CA ALA A 3 25.75 13.87 -2.09
C ALA A 3 27.03 14.17 -2.89
N LYS A 4 27.46 15.42 -2.90
CA LYS A 4 28.80 15.80 -3.30
C LYS A 4 29.63 16.02 -2.03
N SER A 5 30.58 15.16 -1.76
CA SER A 5 31.49 15.35 -0.64
C SER A 5 32.30 16.62 -0.82
N VAL A 6 32.31 17.49 0.17
CA VAL A 6 33.03 18.79 0.16
C VAL A 6 34.00 18.81 1.36
N GLY A 7 34.96 17.89 1.34
CA GLY A 7 35.91 17.69 2.44
C GLY A 7 35.66 16.41 3.23
N THR A 8 36.38 16.22 4.33
CA THR A 8 36.36 14.96 5.07
C THR A 8 35.10 14.71 5.89
N ASN A 9 34.31 15.74 6.21
CA ASN A 9 33.16 15.66 7.12
C ASN A 9 31.94 16.48 6.64
N LEU A 10 31.85 16.80 5.36
CA LEU A 10 30.76 17.60 4.83
C LEU A 10 30.24 17.03 3.51
N ASP A 11 28.97 16.66 3.48
CA ASP A 11 28.24 16.32 2.28
C ASP A 11 27.29 17.45 1.90
N LYS A 12 27.26 17.79 0.62
CA LYS A 12 26.39 18.83 0.09
C LYS A 12 25.35 18.20 -0.84
N PHE A 13 24.09 18.47 -0.54
CA PHE A 13 22.94 18.11 -1.37
C PHE A 13 22.42 19.36 -2.09
N HIS A 14 21.94 19.18 -3.31
CA HIS A 14 21.23 20.21 -4.08
C HIS A 14 19.80 19.76 -4.26
N LEU A 15 18.89 20.61 -3.88
CA LEU A 15 17.44 20.40 -3.94
C LEU A 15 16.85 21.64 -4.61
N ASP A 16 15.68 21.48 -5.24
CA ASP A 16 15.04 22.55 -6.01
C ASP A 16 14.39 23.59 -5.09
N ASP A 17 13.79 23.12 -4.01
CA ASP A 17 13.05 23.93 -3.03
C ASP A 17 13.00 23.26 -1.65
N TYR A 18 12.25 23.85 -0.72
CA TYR A 18 12.07 23.34 0.64
C TYR A 18 11.23 22.06 0.70
N ASP A 19 10.21 21.96 -0.14
CA ASP A 19 9.33 20.78 -0.18
C ASP A 19 10.11 19.55 -0.64
N HIS A 20 10.96 19.72 -1.65
CA HIS A 20 11.90 18.67 -2.08
C HIS A 20 12.89 18.28 -0.97
N LEU A 21 13.29 19.23 -0.11
CA LEU A 21 14.13 18.92 1.05
C LEU A 21 13.35 18.12 2.11
N ALA A 22 12.16 18.56 2.45
CA ALA A 22 11.30 17.92 3.45
C ALA A 22 10.91 16.49 3.03
N ASP A 23 10.69 16.30 1.72
CA ASP A 23 10.33 15.01 1.12
C ASP A 23 11.56 14.19 0.64
N SER A 24 12.74 14.44 1.18
CA SER A 24 13.98 13.71 0.83
C SER A 24 14.62 13.10 2.06
N PRO A 25 14.20 11.91 2.49
CA PRO A 25 14.77 11.25 3.65
C PRO A 25 16.24 10.87 3.42
N LEU A 26 17.02 10.92 4.48
CA LEU A 26 18.43 10.58 4.48
C LEU A 26 18.70 9.41 5.42
N LEU A 27 19.15 8.28 4.87
CA LEU A 27 19.70 7.19 5.67
C LEU A 27 21.17 7.50 5.99
N TYR A 28 21.43 8.09 7.15
CA TYR A 28 22.76 8.47 7.58
C TYR A 28 23.46 7.34 8.34
N ALA A 29 23.94 6.37 7.58
CA ALA A 29 24.61 5.18 8.09
C ALA A 29 25.64 4.69 7.07
N VAL A 30 26.38 3.62 7.38
CA VAL A 30 27.09 2.82 6.39
C VAL A 30 26.17 1.69 5.95
N PRO A 31 25.37 1.87 4.90
CA PRO A 31 24.35 0.90 4.51
C PRO A 31 24.98 -0.26 3.75
N ASP A 32 24.42 -1.45 3.91
CA ASP A 32 24.53 -2.48 2.90
C ASP A 32 23.65 -2.12 1.70
N THR A 33 24.09 -2.38 0.48
CA THR A 33 23.38 -1.92 -0.71
C THR A 33 23.29 -2.97 -1.81
N ALA A 34 22.16 -2.98 -2.50
CA ALA A 34 21.93 -3.74 -3.73
C ALA A 34 21.22 -2.84 -4.76
N SER A 35 21.37 -3.11 -6.04
CA SER A 35 20.67 -2.35 -7.09
C SER A 35 20.27 -3.21 -8.26
N THR A 36 19.18 -2.84 -8.91
CA THR A 36 18.68 -3.48 -10.12
C THR A 36 18.07 -2.44 -11.07
N MET A 37 17.70 -2.87 -12.27
CA MET A 37 16.91 -2.07 -13.21
C MET A 37 15.47 -2.60 -13.25
N VAL A 38 14.52 -1.70 -13.18
CA VAL A 38 13.08 -1.97 -13.37
C VAL A 38 12.60 -1.04 -14.49
N GLY A 39 12.36 -1.60 -15.67
CA GLY A 39 12.11 -0.78 -16.85
C GLY A 39 13.25 0.20 -17.11
N ASN A 40 12.94 1.50 -17.17
CA ASN A 40 13.94 2.57 -17.31
C ASN A 40 14.56 3.03 -15.98
N ALA A 41 14.04 2.59 -14.83
CA ALA A 41 14.48 3.11 -13.54
C ALA A 41 15.56 2.26 -12.89
N GLN A 42 16.59 2.91 -12.37
CA GLN A 42 17.55 2.30 -11.46
C GLN A 42 16.95 2.25 -10.06
N VAL A 43 16.77 1.05 -9.52
CA VAL A 43 16.27 0.83 -8.16
C VAL A 43 17.44 0.47 -7.25
N LEU A 44 17.57 1.20 -6.15
CA LEU A 44 18.56 0.99 -5.09
C LEU A 44 17.85 0.51 -3.83
N ILE A 45 18.40 -0.50 -3.17
CA ILE A 45 18.06 -0.91 -1.81
C ILE A 45 19.22 -0.53 -0.91
N GLY A 46 18.95 0.28 0.11
CA GLY A 46 19.89 0.64 1.18
C GLY A 46 19.38 0.13 2.52
N VAL A 47 20.17 -0.69 3.19
CA VAL A 47 19.80 -1.37 4.44
C VAL A 47 20.74 -0.99 5.55
N TYR A 48 20.18 -0.55 6.67
CA TYR A 48 20.86 -0.53 7.96
C TYR A 48 20.27 -1.61 8.86
N SER A 49 21.09 -2.56 9.28
CA SER A 49 20.76 -3.65 10.20
C SER A 49 21.87 -3.68 11.25
N PRO A 50 21.58 -3.28 12.51
CA PRO A 50 22.62 -3.10 13.53
C PRO A 50 23.39 -4.38 13.82
N ASN A 51 22.72 -5.53 13.85
CA ASN A 51 23.34 -6.83 14.08
C ASN A 51 23.64 -7.60 12.78
N LYS A 52 23.41 -6.96 11.61
CA LYS A 52 23.63 -7.55 10.28
C LYS A 52 22.82 -8.83 10.01
N VAL A 53 21.64 -8.92 10.60
CA VAL A 53 20.72 -10.06 10.43
C VAL A 53 20.12 -10.05 9.02
N ILE A 54 19.81 -8.85 8.50
CA ILE A 54 19.23 -8.66 7.16
C ILE A 54 20.21 -7.92 6.25
N THR A 55 20.35 -8.40 5.02
CA THR A 55 21.18 -7.78 3.98
C THR A 55 20.35 -7.22 2.84
N ALA A 56 20.91 -6.23 2.12
CA ALA A 56 20.28 -5.67 0.94
C ALA A 56 20.09 -6.71 -0.18
N LYS A 57 20.98 -7.70 -0.25
CA LYS A 57 20.84 -8.81 -1.19
C LYS A 57 19.63 -9.67 -0.89
N GLN A 58 19.41 -10.07 0.36
CA GLN A 58 18.23 -10.86 0.77
C GLN A 58 16.93 -10.12 0.46
N ILE A 59 16.89 -8.81 0.71
CA ILE A 59 15.73 -7.98 0.35
C ILE A 59 15.55 -7.93 -1.16
N MET A 60 16.62 -7.68 -1.92
CA MET A 60 16.56 -7.66 -3.39
C MET A 60 16.05 -9.00 -3.95
N ASP A 61 16.56 -10.12 -3.45
CA ASP A 61 16.13 -11.46 -3.87
C ASP A 61 14.63 -11.68 -3.57
N ASN A 62 14.12 -11.12 -2.47
CA ASN A 62 12.71 -11.22 -2.08
C ASN A 62 11.76 -10.34 -2.92
N VAL A 63 12.22 -9.15 -3.38
CA VAL A 63 11.34 -8.16 -4.05
C VAL A 63 11.56 -8.06 -5.56
N SER A 64 12.63 -8.63 -6.12
CA SER A 64 12.98 -8.45 -7.53
C SER A 64 11.89 -8.89 -8.51
N GLU A 65 11.24 -10.02 -8.25
CA GLU A 65 10.17 -10.54 -9.12
C GLU A 65 8.94 -9.62 -9.10
N ILE A 66 8.55 -9.12 -7.92
CA ILE A 66 7.40 -8.20 -7.85
C ILE A 66 7.74 -6.85 -8.48
N LEU A 67 8.93 -6.32 -8.29
CA LEU A 67 9.36 -5.07 -8.95
C LEU A 67 9.36 -5.21 -10.47
N ALA A 68 9.81 -6.35 -11.01
CA ALA A 68 9.74 -6.62 -12.44
C ALA A 68 8.28 -6.68 -12.92
N ALA A 69 7.42 -7.39 -12.20
CA ALA A 69 5.98 -7.47 -12.50
C ALA A 69 5.30 -6.10 -12.48
N GLN A 70 5.65 -5.24 -11.52
CA GLN A 70 5.14 -3.87 -11.44
C GLN A 70 5.64 -3.01 -12.61
N GLY A 71 6.90 -3.17 -13.01
CA GLY A 71 7.43 -2.52 -14.20
C GLY A 71 6.66 -2.90 -15.46
N GLU A 72 6.35 -4.18 -15.66
CA GLU A 72 5.52 -4.67 -16.76
C GLU A 72 4.07 -4.18 -16.64
N TYR A 73 3.51 -4.19 -15.45
CA TYR A 73 2.16 -3.68 -15.16
C TYR A 73 2.00 -2.22 -15.59
N LEU A 74 3.05 -1.42 -15.40
CA LEU A 74 3.11 -0.02 -15.83
C LEU A 74 3.49 0.15 -17.31
N GLY A 75 3.67 -0.93 -18.06
CA GLY A 75 3.96 -0.92 -19.50
C GLY A 75 5.45 -0.76 -19.81
N GLY A 76 6.34 -1.12 -18.89
CA GLY A 76 7.79 -1.12 -19.05
C GLY A 76 8.46 0.26 -18.92
N LYS A 77 7.67 1.32 -18.75
CA LYS A 77 8.17 2.68 -18.56
C LYS A 77 7.61 3.30 -17.28
N LEU A 78 8.49 3.52 -16.33
CA LEU A 78 8.17 4.16 -15.05
C LEU A 78 8.25 5.70 -15.18
N PRO A 79 7.47 6.45 -14.38
CA PRO A 79 7.52 7.90 -14.35
C PRO A 79 8.77 8.47 -13.67
N VAL A 80 9.66 7.59 -13.18
CA VAL A 80 10.92 7.94 -12.51
C VAL A 80 12.10 7.24 -13.18
N ASP A 81 13.29 7.85 -13.12
CA ASP A 81 14.53 7.25 -13.60
C ASP A 81 15.34 6.58 -12.48
N LYS A 82 15.02 6.88 -11.24
CA LYS A 82 15.66 6.32 -10.03
C LYS A 82 14.65 6.21 -8.91
N TYR A 83 14.80 5.14 -8.12
CA TYR A 83 14.05 4.93 -6.89
C TYR A 83 14.94 4.29 -5.83
N ALA A 84 14.72 4.61 -4.55
CA ALA A 84 15.48 4.01 -3.46
C ALA A 84 14.55 3.49 -2.36
N PHE A 85 14.75 2.25 -1.97
CA PHE A 85 14.20 1.69 -0.73
C PHE A 85 15.23 1.92 0.39
N LEU A 86 14.86 2.68 1.42
CA LEU A 86 15.71 3.01 2.54
C LEU A 86 15.21 2.28 3.78
N LEU A 87 15.81 1.14 4.10
CA LEU A 87 15.35 0.27 5.18
C LEU A 87 16.25 0.44 6.42
N TYR A 88 15.63 0.88 7.49
CA TYR A 88 16.23 0.94 8.80
C TYR A 88 15.62 -0.13 9.70
N PHE A 89 16.42 -1.12 10.06
CA PHE A 89 16.03 -2.14 11.01
C PHE A 89 16.53 -1.77 12.41
N THR A 90 15.72 -2.08 13.42
CA THR A 90 16.04 -1.82 14.82
C THR A 90 15.92 -3.09 15.65
N ASP A 91 16.85 -3.29 16.56
CA ASP A 91 16.85 -4.35 17.56
C ASP A 91 16.19 -3.94 18.89
N THR A 92 15.70 -2.70 18.95
CA THR A 92 15.04 -2.13 20.12
C THR A 92 13.70 -1.52 19.73
N THR A 93 12.74 -1.53 20.64
CA THR A 93 11.48 -0.80 20.49
C THR A 93 11.76 0.70 20.40
N GLY A 94 11.34 1.34 19.33
CA GLY A 94 11.41 2.81 19.22
C GLY A 94 10.58 3.50 20.31
N VAL A 95 10.89 4.76 20.59
CA VAL A 95 10.19 5.55 21.62
C VAL A 95 8.68 5.64 21.34
N SER A 96 8.29 5.67 20.07
CA SER A 96 6.88 5.68 19.63
C SER A 96 6.21 4.31 19.62
N GLY A 97 6.99 3.22 19.68
CA GLY A 97 6.49 1.87 19.43
C GLY A 97 6.02 1.62 18.01
N GLY A 98 6.10 2.63 17.13
CA GLY A 98 5.64 2.56 15.75
C GLY A 98 6.62 1.83 14.84
N MET A 99 6.06 1.15 13.84
CA MET A 99 6.75 0.55 12.69
C MET A 99 5.95 0.89 11.45
N GLY A 100 6.60 0.92 10.28
CA GLY A 100 5.90 1.17 9.03
C GLY A 100 6.82 1.50 7.89
N ALA A 101 6.18 1.92 6.80
CA ALA A 101 6.82 2.46 5.62
C ALA A 101 6.13 3.76 5.22
N LEU A 102 6.81 4.57 4.43
CA LEU A 102 6.27 5.82 3.91
C LEU A 102 6.94 6.15 2.59
N GLU A 103 6.11 6.50 1.62
CA GLU A 103 6.55 6.97 0.30
C GLU A 103 7.15 8.37 0.37
N HIS A 104 8.07 8.65 -0.56
CA HIS A 104 8.69 9.94 -0.80
C HIS A 104 8.97 10.10 -2.29
N LYS A 105 9.29 11.30 -2.76
CA LYS A 105 9.39 11.69 -4.17
C LYS A 105 10.11 10.68 -5.10
N ASN A 106 11.20 10.06 -4.65
CA ASN A 106 11.94 9.04 -5.41
C ASN A 106 12.45 7.92 -4.49
N SER A 107 11.80 7.71 -3.37
CA SER A 107 12.20 6.71 -2.39
C SER A 107 11.04 6.34 -1.48
N SER A 108 11.21 5.27 -0.73
CA SER A 108 10.41 4.94 0.43
C SER A 108 11.31 4.61 1.62
N VAL A 109 10.84 4.96 2.81
CA VAL A 109 11.55 4.72 4.08
C VAL A 109 10.81 3.63 4.84
N TYR A 110 11.57 2.74 5.43
CA TYR A 110 11.05 1.63 6.24
C TYR A 110 11.70 1.67 7.61
N PHE A 111 10.90 1.64 8.65
CA PHE A 111 11.34 1.44 10.02
C PHE A 111 10.73 0.16 10.54
N LEU A 112 11.53 -0.89 10.69
CA LEU A 112 11.06 -2.25 10.94
C LEU A 112 11.91 -2.92 12.04
N PRO A 113 11.38 -3.95 12.75
CA PRO A 113 12.15 -4.72 13.69
C PRO A 113 13.20 -5.56 12.95
N GLU A 114 14.40 -5.66 13.53
CA GLU A 114 15.43 -6.54 13.03
C GLU A 114 15.10 -7.99 13.39
N THR A 115 14.87 -8.82 12.37
CA THR A 115 14.59 -10.26 12.48
C THR A 115 15.08 -10.97 11.24
N GLU A 116 15.13 -12.30 11.24
CA GLU A 116 15.48 -13.08 10.07
C GLU A 116 14.52 -12.81 8.92
N ILE A 117 15.04 -12.77 7.68
CA ILE A 117 14.25 -12.41 6.48
C ILE A 117 13.04 -13.31 6.29
N GLU A 118 13.14 -14.59 6.65
CA GLU A 118 12.08 -15.58 6.53
C GLU A 118 10.82 -15.22 7.33
N ASN A 119 11.00 -14.51 8.43
CA ASN A 119 9.90 -14.09 9.31
C ASN A 119 9.09 -12.92 8.73
N ILE A 120 9.72 -12.10 7.87
CA ILE A 120 9.10 -10.87 7.36
C ILE A 120 8.99 -10.83 5.82
N ALA A 121 9.56 -11.80 5.10
CA ALA A 121 9.63 -11.78 3.65
C ALA A 121 8.27 -11.56 2.95
N PRO A 122 7.15 -12.22 3.33
CA PRO A 122 5.86 -11.97 2.71
C PRO A 122 5.35 -10.55 2.94
N MET A 123 5.39 -10.09 4.21
CA MET A 123 4.98 -8.73 4.58
C MET A 123 5.85 -7.70 3.88
N LEU A 124 7.17 -7.87 3.89
CA LEU A 124 8.10 -6.94 3.27
C LEU A 124 7.88 -6.83 1.76
N ARG A 125 7.59 -7.95 1.08
CA ARG A 125 7.24 -7.96 -0.35
C ARG A 125 6.00 -7.14 -0.62
N ASP A 126 4.94 -7.33 0.15
CA ASP A 126 3.67 -6.62 -0.05
C ASP A 126 3.82 -5.13 0.24
N VAL A 127 4.52 -4.75 1.32
CA VAL A 127 4.78 -3.35 1.66
C VAL A 127 5.69 -2.69 0.63
N CYS A 128 6.77 -3.34 0.20
CA CYS A 128 7.63 -2.80 -0.86
C CYS A 128 6.87 -2.63 -2.20
N ALA A 129 5.94 -3.56 -2.50
CA ALA A 129 5.10 -3.44 -3.69
C ALA A 129 4.12 -2.27 -3.58
N HIS A 130 3.54 -2.04 -2.41
CA HIS A 130 2.69 -0.88 -2.14
C HIS A 130 3.46 0.42 -2.33
N GLU A 131 4.55 0.61 -1.58
CA GLU A 131 5.37 1.82 -1.62
C GLU A 131 5.92 2.12 -3.02
N PHE A 132 6.29 1.10 -3.79
CA PHE A 132 6.79 1.30 -5.13
C PHE A 132 5.71 1.79 -6.11
N PHE A 133 4.46 1.40 -5.94
CA PHE A 133 3.37 1.92 -6.79
C PHE A 133 3.04 3.39 -6.54
N HIS A 134 3.48 3.97 -5.43
CA HIS A 134 3.37 5.41 -5.21
C HIS A 134 4.11 6.25 -6.25
N VAL A 135 5.02 5.66 -7.05
CA VAL A 135 5.58 6.36 -8.23
C VAL A 135 4.51 6.79 -9.24
N VAL A 136 3.32 6.17 -9.21
CA VAL A 136 2.17 6.53 -10.05
C VAL A 136 1.28 7.53 -9.32
N THR A 137 0.85 7.22 -8.10
CA THR A 137 -0.04 8.05 -7.30
C THR A 137 0.34 7.98 -5.83
N PRO A 138 0.61 9.08 -5.13
CA PRO A 138 0.41 10.47 -5.55
C PRO A 138 1.59 11.10 -6.32
N LEU A 139 2.74 10.43 -6.51
CA LEU A 139 3.96 11.09 -6.99
C LEU A 139 3.86 11.61 -8.43
N ALA A 140 3.14 10.93 -9.31
CA ALA A 140 2.91 11.38 -10.69
C ALA A 140 1.49 11.92 -10.90
N ILE A 141 0.48 11.31 -10.30
CA ILE A 141 -0.93 11.70 -10.43
C ILE A 141 -1.41 12.18 -9.07
N HIS A 142 -1.59 13.47 -8.90
CA HIS A 142 -1.96 14.08 -7.61
C HIS A 142 -2.86 15.29 -7.78
N SER A 143 -3.54 15.66 -6.72
CA SER A 143 -4.31 16.89 -6.60
C SER A 143 -3.39 18.08 -6.24
N ARG A 144 -3.95 19.29 -6.32
CA ARG A 144 -3.22 20.50 -5.91
C ARG A 144 -2.88 20.50 -4.43
N GLU A 145 -3.76 19.97 -3.59
CA GLU A 145 -3.57 19.86 -2.15
C GLU A 145 -2.35 18.99 -1.81
N ILE A 146 -2.09 17.96 -2.63
CA ILE A 146 -0.94 17.06 -2.47
C ILE A 146 0.30 17.61 -3.18
N ALA A 147 0.15 18.32 -4.31
CA ALA A 147 1.27 18.96 -5.01
C ALA A 147 1.95 20.04 -4.18
N ASP A 148 1.13 20.83 -3.47
CA ASP A 148 1.56 21.92 -2.59
C ASP A 148 1.43 21.51 -1.11
N PHE A 149 1.93 20.31 -0.77
CA PHE A 149 1.72 19.69 0.53
C PHE A 149 2.38 20.48 1.66
N ASN A 150 1.56 20.87 2.64
CA ASN A 150 2.04 21.57 3.83
C ASN A 150 2.46 20.57 4.91
N PHE A 151 3.76 20.30 5.04
CA PHE A 151 4.32 19.37 6.02
C PHE A 151 4.13 19.80 7.49
N ILE A 152 3.72 21.06 7.76
CA ILE A 152 3.47 21.57 9.12
C ILE A 152 1.99 21.40 9.48
N GLU A 153 1.09 21.71 8.55
CA GLU A 153 -0.37 21.58 8.69
C GLU A 153 -0.92 20.79 7.49
N PRO A 154 -0.75 19.47 7.47
CA PRO A 154 -1.13 18.66 6.31
C PRO A 154 -2.64 18.75 6.05
N LYS A 155 -3.00 18.99 4.80
CA LYS A 155 -4.38 18.90 4.31
C LYS A 155 -4.48 17.74 3.35
N MET A 156 -5.38 16.83 3.68
CA MET A 156 -5.61 15.66 2.85
C MET A 156 -6.55 15.99 1.69
N SER A 157 -6.32 15.32 0.57
CA SER A 157 -7.26 15.26 -0.55
C SER A 157 -8.42 14.32 -0.23
N LYS A 158 -9.57 14.50 -0.89
CA LYS A 158 -10.69 13.55 -0.81
C LYS A 158 -10.44 12.24 -1.57
N HIS A 159 -9.26 12.08 -2.17
CA HIS A 159 -8.94 10.99 -3.09
C HIS A 159 -7.94 9.96 -2.56
N LEU A 160 -7.93 9.68 -1.25
CA LEU A 160 -7.14 8.57 -0.70
C LEU A 160 -7.53 7.20 -1.30
N TRP A 161 -8.76 7.06 -1.85
CA TRP A 161 -9.13 5.89 -2.64
C TRP A 161 -8.22 5.68 -3.86
N LEU A 162 -7.68 6.78 -4.41
CA LEU A 162 -6.73 6.78 -5.53
C LEU A 162 -5.30 6.63 -5.02
N TYR A 163 -4.90 7.36 -3.97
CA TYR A 163 -3.52 7.39 -3.50
C TYR A 163 -3.14 6.09 -2.79
N GLU A 164 -3.93 5.69 -1.80
CA GLU A 164 -3.70 4.48 -1.03
C GLU A 164 -4.46 3.28 -1.60
N GLY A 165 -5.73 3.48 -1.91
CA GLY A 165 -6.60 2.41 -2.36
C GLY A 165 -6.19 1.80 -3.69
N GLN A 166 -5.88 2.62 -4.71
CA GLN A 166 -5.41 2.12 -6.00
C GLN A 166 -4.01 1.50 -5.88
N THR A 167 -3.13 2.09 -5.08
CA THR A 167 -1.78 1.58 -4.84
C THR A 167 -1.84 0.21 -4.21
N GLU A 168 -2.64 0.03 -3.17
CA GLU A 168 -2.85 -1.24 -2.47
C GLU A 168 -3.50 -2.31 -3.38
N TYR A 169 -4.53 -1.93 -4.13
CA TYR A 169 -5.15 -2.84 -5.10
C TYR A 169 -4.16 -3.26 -6.19
N ALA A 170 -3.44 -2.32 -6.77
CA ALA A 170 -2.48 -2.57 -7.84
C ALA A 170 -1.31 -3.43 -7.38
N ALA A 171 -0.85 -3.28 -6.13
CA ALA A 171 0.21 -4.10 -5.54
C ALA A 171 -0.17 -5.60 -5.53
N HIS A 172 -1.43 -5.91 -5.19
CA HIS A 172 -1.93 -7.29 -5.25
C HIS A 172 -2.31 -7.72 -6.68
N HIS A 173 -2.92 -6.84 -7.46
CA HIS A 173 -3.35 -7.14 -8.83
C HIS A 173 -2.16 -7.41 -9.76
N ALA A 174 -1.04 -6.69 -9.60
CA ALA A 174 0.17 -6.97 -10.35
C ALA A 174 0.74 -8.36 -10.03
N GLN A 175 0.71 -8.79 -8.77
CA GLN A 175 1.19 -10.10 -8.34
C GLN A 175 0.37 -11.24 -8.97
N VAL A 176 -0.97 -11.20 -8.88
CA VAL A 176 -1.81 -12.25 -9.47
C VAL A 176 -1.70 -12.27 -10.99
N LYS A 177 -1.63 -11.10 -11.61
CA LYS A 177 -1.48 -10.97 -13.06
C LYS A 177 -0.15 -11.55 -13.58
N ALA A 178 0.90 -11.44 -12.81
CA ALA A 178 2.22 -12.02 -13.10
C ALA A 178 2.36 -13.49 -12.67
N GLY A 179 1.35 -14.07 -12.02
CA GLY A 179 1.39 -15.44 -11.50
C GLY A 179 2.30 -15.62 -10.26
N LEU A 180 2.63 -14.52 -9.56
CA LEU A 180 3.43 -14.56 -8.32
C LEU A 180 2.60 -14.99 -7.12
N ILE A 181 1.29 -14.79 -7.18
CA ILE A 181 0.29 -15.35 -6.27
C ILE A 181 -0.82 -16.02 -7.08
N THR A 182 -1.50 -16.98 -6.48
CA THR A 182 -2.62 -17.67 -7.13
C THR A 182 -3.88 -16.80 -7.13
N HIS A 183 -4.89 -17.20 -7.93
CA HIS A 183 -6.19 -16.51 -7.89
C HIS A 183 -6.86 -16.68 -6.52
N GLU A 184 -6.72 -17.84 -5.90
CA GLU A 184 -7.25 -18.14 -4.57
C GLU A 184 -6.63 -17.24 -3.50
N GLU A 185 -5.31 -17.04 -3.55
CA GLU A 185 -4.61 -16.11 -2.64
C GLU A 185 -5.07 -14.67 -2.83
N PHE A 186 -5.21 -14.23 -4.09
CA PHE A 186 -5.73 -12.89 -4.38
C PHE A 186 -7.16 -12.71 -3.85
N ILE A 187 -8.04 -13.68 -4.10
CA ILE A 187 -9.43 -13.65 -3.61
C ILE A 187 -9.46 -13.63 -2.08
N SER A 188 -8.65 -14.48 -1.43
CA SER A 188 -8.54 -14.51 0.04
C SER A 188 -8.10 -13.17 0.63
N ARG A 189 -7.14 -12.49 -0.01
CA ARG A 189 -6.71 -11.15 0.41
C ARG A 189 -7.85 -10.12 0.28
N MET A 190 -8.59 -10.15 -0.83
CA MET A 190 -9.75 -9.25 -1.01
C MET A 190 -10.89 -9.57 -0.04
N GLN A 191 -11.15 -10.85 0.24
CA GLN A 191 -12.09 -11.28 1.26
C GLN A 191 -11.70 -10.75 2.64
N GLY A 192 -10.46 -10.91 3.05
CA GLY A 192 -9.97 -10.37 4.33
C GLY A 192 -10.14 -8.85 4.42
N LYS A 193 -9.94 -8.12 3.31
CA LYS A 193 -10.20 -6.67 3.27
C LYS A 193 -11.70 -6.36 3.43
N ILE A 194 -12.60 -7.12 2.81
CA ILE A 194 -14.06 -6.96 2.99
C ILE A 194 -14.43 -7.19 4.45
N GLU A 195 -13.99 -8.31 5.04
CA GLU A 195 -14.29 -8.66 6.43
C GLU A 195 -13.78 -7.60 7.40
N ASN A 196 -12.53 -7.16 7.25
CA ASN A 196 -11.93 -6.17 8.14
C ASN A 196 -12.56 -4.78 7.96
N SER A 197 -12.77 -4.34 6.72
CA SER A 197 -13.39 -3.04 6.43
C SER A 197 -14.81 -2.93 7.02
N THR A 198 -15.61 -3.99 6.89
CA THR A 198 -17.00 -3.97 7.36
C THR A 198 -17.15 -4.28 8.85
N SER A 199 -16.18 -4.94 9.49
CA SER A 199 -16.24 -5.32 10.90
C SER A 199 -15.63 -4.29 11.84
N TYR A 200 -14.59 -3.61 11.41
CA TYR A 200 -13.81 -2.72 12.28
C TYR A 200 -14.00 -1.24 11.98
N TYR A 201 -14.59 -0.88 10.84
CA TYR A 201 -14.74 0.50 10.39
C TYR A 201 -16.17 0.84 10.02
N ASN A 202 -16.48 2.13 9.91
CA ASN A 202 -17.82 2.60 9.55
C ASN A 202 -18.06 2.50 8.04
N ASP A 203 -18.75 1.45 7.60
CA ASP A 203 -19.02 1.19 6.19
C ASP A 203 -19.96 2.21 5.53
N THR A 204 -20.72 2.99 6.31
CA THR A 204 -21.61 4.05 5.83
C THR A 204 -20.99 5.44 5.86
N LEU A 205 -19.75 5.59 6.35
CA LEU A 205 -19.04 6.85 6.26
C LEU A 205 -18.59 7.09 4.80
N PRO A 206 -19.00 8.19 4.14
CA PRO A 206 -18.55 8.51 2.79
C PRO A 206 -17.02 8.53 2.73
N PHE A 207 -16.45 7.81 1.77
CA PHE A 207 -14.98 7.67 1.69
C PHE A 207 -14.28 9.01 1.50
N THR A 208 -14.85 9.90 0.68
CA THR A 208 -14.30 11.26 0.48
C THR A 208 -14.29 12.09 1.77
N THR A 209 -15.30 11.93 2.63
CA THR A 209 -15.38 12.60 3.94
C THR A 209 -14.34 12.03 4.89
N MET A 210 -14.23 10.69 4.96
CA MET A 210 -13.19 10.02 5.73
C MET A 210 -11.80 10.48 5.29
N SER A 211 -11.55 10.49 3.99
CA SER A 211 -10.27 10.89 3.38
C SER A 211 -9.83 12.29 3.83
N LEU A 212 -10.73 13.26 3.80
CA LEU A 212 -10.42 14.64 4.22
C LEU A 212 -10.12 14.77 5.72
N GLY A 213 -10.75 13.94 6.56
CA GLY A 213 -10.64 14.04 8.02
C GLY A 213 -9.79 12.94 8.67
N CYS A 214 -9.08 12.12 7.90
CA CYS A 214 -8.38 10.94 8.41
C CYS A 214 -7.18 11.24 9.32
N LEU A 215 -6.66 12.47 9.31
CA LEU A 215 -5.58 12.89 10.20
C LEU A 215 -6.12 13.55 11.50
N ASP A 216 -7.44 13.76 11.61
CA ASP A 216 -8.02 14.43 12.75
C ASP A 216 -9.32 13.75 13.24
N ILE A 217 -10.50 14.18 12.83
CA ILE A 217 -11.79 13.69 13.35
C ILE A 217 -12.11 12.23 12.99
N TYR A 218 -11.47 11.69 11.95
CA TYR A 218 -11.63 10.31 11.48
C TYR A 218 -10.32 9.51 11.57
N HIS A 219 -9.41 9.87 12.48
CA HIS A 219 -8.12 9.18 12.62
C HIS A 219 -8.28 7.68 12.97
N GLU A 220 -9.35 7.29 13.65
CA GLU A 220 -9.65 5.88 13.93
C GLU A 220 -10.06 5.09 12.66
N GLU A 221 -10.54 5.79 11.63
CA GLU A 221 -10.90 5.21 10.34
C GLU A 221 -9.72 5.12 9.36
N TYR A 222 -8.51 5.60 9.74
CA TYR A 222 -7.37 5.71 8.83
C TYR A 222 -7.03 4.38 8.14
N GLY A 223 -7.03 3.27 8.86
CA GLY A 223 -6.74 1.95 8.26
C GLY A 223 -7.69 1.55 7.11
N ASN A 224 -8.89 2.14 7.07
CA ASN A 224 -9.87 1.86 6.02
C ASN A 224 -9.52 2.51 4.67
N VAL A 225 -8.57 3.46 4.62
CA VAL A 225 -8.07 4.00 3.34
C VAL A 225 -7.40 2.90 2.51
N TYR A 226 -6.73 1.95 3.16
CA TYR A 226 -6.11 0.77 2.54
C TYR A 226 -7.13 -0.34 2.24
N LEU A 227 -8.05 -0.61 3.17
CA LEU A 227 -9.02 -1.70 3.05
C LEU A 227 -10.14 -1.32 2.07
N LYS A 228 -11.02 -0.38 2.45
CA LYS A 228 -12.13 0.08 1.59
C LYS A 228 -11.62 0.76 0.32
N GLY A 229 -10.48 1.46 0.40
CA GLY A 229 -9.85 2.05 -0.77
C GLY A 229 -9.47 1.02 -1.84
N ALA A 230 -8.84 -0.09 -1.46
CA ALA A 230 -8.53 -1.19 -2.40
C ALA A 230 -9.80 -1.85 -2.94
N LEU A 231 -10.83 -2.02 -2.11
CA LEU A 231 -12.11 -2.60 -2.52
C LEU A 231 -12.90 -1.69 -3.48
N ILE A 232 -12.84 -0.38 -3.30
CA ILE A 232 -13.35 0.60 -4.27
C ILE A 232 -12.68 0.37 -5.62
N ASN A 233 -11.36 0.23 -5.65
CA ASN A 233 -10.62 0.04 -6.90
C ASN A 233 -10.85 -1.34 -7.51
N MET A 234 -11.00 -2.40 -6.74
CA MET A 234 -11.43 -3.71 -7.22
C MET A 234 -12.80 -3.63 -7.92
N CYS A 235 -13.78 -3.01 -7.27
CA CYS A 235 -15.13 -2.87 -7.82
C CYS A 235 -15.16 -1.96 -9.05
N LEU A 236 -14.38 -0.88 -9.05
CA LEU A 236 -14.20 0.01 -10.19
C LEU A 236 -13.54 -0.71 -11.38
N ASP A 237 -12.52 -1.54 -11.13
CA ASP A 237 -11.86 -2.34 -12.17
C ASP A 237 -12.85 -3.33 -12.81
N ILE A 238 -13.63 -4.02 -11.99
CA ILE A 238 -14.68 -4.94 -12.46
C ILE A 238 -15.73 -4.20 -13.31
N GLU A 239 -16.20 -3.03 -12.86
CA GLU A 239 -17.19 -2.23 -13.59
C GLU A 239 -16.64 -1.75 -14.93
N LEU A 240 -15.45 -1.17 -14.93
CA LEU A 240 -14.77 -0.72 -16.15
C LEU A 240 -14.55 -1.87 -17.14
N ARG A 241 -14.12 -3.05 -16.66
CA ARG A 241 -13.96 -4.23 -17.50
C ARG A 241 -15.27 -4.76 -18.04
N GLN A 242 -16.35 -4.72 -17.28
CA GLN A 242 -17.67 -5.08 -17.76
C GLN A 242 -18.13 -4.14 -18.90
N LEU A 243 -18.06 -2.83 -18.69
CA LEU A 243 -18.46 -1.81 -19.68
C LEU A 243 -17.61 -1.88 -20.95
N SER A 244 -16.32 -2.14 -20.81
CA SER A 244 -15.36 -2.24 -21.91
C SER A 244 -15.29 -3.63 -22.58
N LYS A 245 -16.04 -4.61 -22.10
CA LYS A 245 -15.92 -6.02 -22.51
C LYS A 245 -14.50 -6.57 -22.30
N GLY A 246 -13.91 -6.29 -21.11
CA GLY A 246 -12.60 -6.76 -20.68
C GLY A 246 -11.41 -5.96 -21.17
N LYS A 247 -11.60 -4.87 -21.92
CA LYS A 247 -10.52 -4.14 -22.59
C LYS A 247 -9.93 -2.98 -21.77
N TYR A 248 -10.63 -2.52 -20.76
CA TYR A 248 -10.27 -1.35 -19.96
C TYR A 248 -10.59 -1.58 -18.50
N GLY A 249 -9.66 -1.32 -17.63
CA GLY A 249 -9.80 -1.41 -16.19
C GLY A 249 -9.02 -0.29 -15.50
N THR A 250 -8.78 -0.42 -14.20
CA THR A 250 -8.04 0.60 -13.43
C THR A 250 -6.59 0.73 -13.87
N GLN A 251 -5.95 -0.35 -14.34
CA GLN A 251 -4.60 -0.28 -14.91
C GLN A 251 -4.53 0.65 -16.13
N GLU A 252 -5.49 0.56 -17.05
CA GLU A 252 -5.64 1.42 -18.22
C GLU A 252 -5.98 2.85 -17.80
N LEU A 253 -6.87 3.00 -16.81
CA LEU A 253 -7.26 4.30 -16.25
C LEU A 253 -6.05 5.04 -15.68
N MET A 254 -5.19 4.36 -14.89
CA MET A 254 -3.98 4.99 -14.35
C MET A 254 -3.04 5.46 -15.45
N ARG A 255 -2.87 4.68 -16.51
CA ARG A 255 -2.06 5.10 -17.66
C ARG A 255 -2.63 6.34 -18.39
N ASP A 256 -3.94 6.43 -18.49
CA ASP A 256 -4.59 7.55 -19.16
C ASP A 256 -4.61 8.80 -18.27
N LEU A 257 -4.80 8.65 -16.96
CA LEU A 257 -4.62 9.74 -16.00
C LEU A 257 -3.17 10.23 -16.00
N GLY A 258 -2.19 9.33 -16.07
CA GLY A 258 -0.76 9.68 -16.17
C GLY A 258 -0.38 10.43 -17.45
N LYS A 259 -1.13 10.27 -18.56
CA LYS A 259 -0.97 11.08 -19.78
C LYS A 259 -1.60 12.47 -19.65
N GLU A 260 -2.73 12.55 -18.95
CA GLU A 260 -3.46 13.80 -18.75
C GLU A 260 -2.82 14.67 -17.68
N PHE A 261 -2.39 14.05 -16.59
CA PHE A 261 -1.72 14.66 -15.46
C PHE A 261 -0.25 14.22 -15.43
N GLY A 262 0.48 14.60 -14.42
CA GLY A 262 1.88 14.21 -14.24
C GLY A 262 2.49 15.03 -13.11
N ALA A 263 3.73 14.79 -12.76
CA ALA A 263 4.40 15.42 -11.63
C ALA A 263 4.33 16.97 -11.62
N ASN A 264 4.11 17.59 -12.77
CA ASN A 264 4.03 19.05 -12.92
C ASN A 264 2.62 19.55 -13.28
N LYS A 265 1.59 18.69 -13.23
CA LYS A 265 0.23 19.04 -13.62
C LYS A 265 -0.76 18.35 -12.68
N ALA A 266 -1.00 18.98 -11.54
CA ALA A 266 -2.00 18.52 -10.57
C ALA A 266 -3.42 18.62 -11.13
N PHE A 267 -4.33 17.76 -10.66
CA PHE A 267 -5.76 17.91 -10.87
C PHE A 267 -6.42 18.74 -9.76
N ASN A 268 -7.66 19.13 -9.99
CA ASN A 268 -8.50 19.73 -8.96
C ASN A 268 -9.34 18.62 -8.30
N ASP A 269 -9.32 18.53 -6.99
CA ASP A 269 -10.07 17.54 -6.20
C ASP A 269 -11.54 17.47 -6.60
N ASP A 270 -12.18 18.61 -6.85
CA ASP A 270 -13.61 18.66 -7.21
C ASP A 270 -13.93 18.16 -8.62
N GLU A 271 -12.93 18.06 -9.49
CA GLU A 271 -13.13 17.76 -10.91
C GLU A 271 -12.76 16.32 -11.29
N LEU A 272 -12.05 15.58 -10.43
CA LEU A 272 -11.47 14.29 -10.80
C LEU A 272 -12.53 13.25 -11.19
N PHE A 273 -13.62 13.11 -10.43
CA PHE A 273 -14.66 12.13 -10.74
C PHE A 273 -15.34 12.41 -12.08
N ASP A 274 -15.63 13.67 -12.38
CA ASP A 274 -16.19 14.06 -13.66
C ASP A 274 -15.19 13.86 -14.80
N LYS A 275 -13.91 14.08 -14.54
CA LYS A 275 -12.82 13.82 -15.50
C LYS A 275 -12.73 12.34 -15.83
N ILE A 276 -12.68 11.47 -14.80
CA ILE A 276 -12.66 10.01 -14.98
C ILE A 276 -13.90 9.55 -15.75
N THR A 277 -15.08 10.08 -15.40
CA THR A 277 -16.33 9.76 -16.08
C THR A 277 -16.27 10.11 -17.57
N LYS A 278 -15.75 11.29 -17.91
CA LYS A 278 -15.57 11.72 -19.32
C LYS A 278 -14.53 10.90 -20.08
N MET A 279 -13.52 10.39 -19.39
CA MET A 279 -12.47 9.55 -19.98
C MET A 279 -12.92 8.11 -20.17
N THR A 280 -13.95 7.67 -19.45
CA THR A 280 -14.40 6.27 -19.40
C THR A 280 -15.87 6.15 -19.84
N TYR A 281 -16.78 5.94 -18.90
CA TYR A 281 -18.19 5.69 -19.16
C TYR A 281 -19.08 6.52 -18.22
N PRO A 282 -20.25 7.00 -18.68
CA PRO A 282 -21.18 7.77 -17.84
C PRO A 282 -21.63 7.04 -16.56
N GLU A 283 -21.74 5.71 -16.61
CA GLU A 283 -22.13 4.85 -15.50
C GLU A 283 -21.18 4.96 -14.32
N ILE A 284 -19.91 5.26 -14.59
CA ILE A 284 -18.87 5.42 -13.56
C ILE A 284 -19.15 6.61 -12.63
N ARG A 285 -19.87 7.64 -13.13
CA ARG A 285 -20.29 8.75 -12.25
C ARG A 285 -21.25 8.29 -11.16
N THR A 286 -22.19 7.39 -11.52
CA THR A 286 -23.11 6.80 -10.54
C THR A 286 -22.36 5.95 -9.49
N PHE A 287 -21.36 5.18 -9.94
CA PHE A 287 -20.50 4.42 -9.01
C PHE A 287 -19.86 5.34 -7.97
N PHE A 288 -19.21 6.41 -8.38
CA PHE A 288 -18.58 7.37 -7.46
C PHE A 288 -19.60 8.04 -6.55
N THR A 289 -20.71 8.55 -7.08
CA THR A 289 -21.74 9.23 -6.30
C THR A 289 -22.35 8.32 -5.23
N THR A 290 -22.53 7.05 -5.56
CA THR A 290 -23.21 6.12 -4.64
C THR A 290 -22.26 5.55 -3.58
N TYR A 291 -21.06 5.13 -3.98
CA TYR A 291 -20.20 4.30 -3.12
C TYR A 291 -18.94 5.00 -2.59
N VAL A 292 -18.58 6.15 -3.17
CA VAL A 292 -17.35 6.86 -2.76
C VAL A 292 -17.67 8.21 -2.13
N GLU A 293 -18.57 8.98 -2.75
CA GLU A 293 -19.07 10.26 -2.22
C GLU A 293 -20.28 10.07 -1.31
N GLY A 294 -21.07 9.01 -1.54
CA GLY A 294 -22.26 8.66 -0.77
C GLY A 294 -21.96 7.69 0.38
N ASP A 295 -23.00 7.41 1.14
CA ASP A 295 -23.02 6.59 2.33
C ASP A 295 -23.50 5.14 2.12
N THR A 296 -23.74 4.77 0.87
CA THR A 296 -24.24 3.44 0.51
C THR A 296 -23.10 2.41 0.54
N PRO A 297 -23.21 1.33 1.33
CA PRO A 297 -22.24 0.24 1.32
C PRO A 297 -22.08 -0.39 -0.07
N ILE A 298 -20.86 -0.76 -0.40
CA ILE A 298 -20.58 -1.40 -1.69
C ILE A 298 -21.17 -2.81 -1.71
N PRO A 299 -22.00 -3.18 -2.71
CA PRO A 299 -22.56 -4.51 -2.82
C PRO A 299 -21.53 -5.49 -3.40
N TYR A 300 -20.54 -5.89 -2.60
CA TYR A 300 -19.41 -6.72 -3.03
C TYR A 300 -19.84 -8.01 -3.75
N GLU A 301 -20.88 -8.69 -3.27
CA GLU A 301 -21.42 -9.88 -3.93
C GLU A 301 -21.81 -9.62 -5.39
N THR A 302 -22.43 -8.47 -5.65
CA THR A 302 -22.85 -8.08 -6.99
C THR A 302 -21.66 -7.88 -7.92
N TYR A 303 -20.58 -7.25 -7.44
CA TYR A 303 -19.35 -7.03 -8.23
C TYR A 303 -18.59 -8.34 -8.45
N LEU A 304 -18.40 -9.13 -7.40
CA LEU A 304 -17.70 -10.41 -7.48
C LEU A 304 -18.41 -11.38 -8.43
N LYS A 305 -19.75 -11.40 -8.44
CA LYS A 305 -20.53 -12.18 -9.40
C LYS A 305 -20.25 -11.81 -10.86
N LYS A 306 -19.99 -10.53 -11.18
CA LYS A 306 -19.59 -10.09 -12.53
C LYS A 306 -18.23 -10.68 -12.94
N ALA A 307 -17.35 -10.95 -11.97
CA ALA A 307 -16.06 -11.61 -12.17
C ALA A 307 -16.13 -13.15 -12.08
N GLY A 308 -17.34 -13.74 -11.93
CA GLY A 308 -17.52 -15.18 -11.82
C GLY A 308 -17.23 -15.74 -10.41
N ILE A 309 -17.14 -14.89 -9.41
CA ILE A 309 -16.86 -15.26 -8.01
C ILE A 309 -18.16 -15.19 -7.22
N SER A 310 -18.47 -16.24 -6.45
CA SER A 310 -19.59 -16.27 -5.53
C SER A 310 -19.14 -15.97 -4.12
N LEU A 311 -19.72 -14.96 -3.49
CA LEU A 311 -19.56 -14.69 -2.06
C LEU A 311 -20.65 -15.47 -1.30
N SER A 312 -20.25 -16.31 -0.34
CA SER A 312 -21.16 -16.97 0.57
C SER A 312 -20.96 -16.41 1.97
N PRO A 313 -22.00 -15.92 2.65
CA PRO A 313 -21.87 -15.41 4.02
C PRO A 313 -21.57 -16.52 5.03
N GLU A 314 -21.83 -17.77 4.69
CA GLU A 314 -21.55 -18.94 5.50
C GLU A 314 -20.84 -20.00 4.67
N GLY A 315 -19.76 -20.52 5.19
CA GLY A 315 -19.00 -21.63 4.64
C GLY A 315 -18.43 -22.48 5.76
N THR A 316 -18.26 -23.77 5.52
CA THR A 316 -17.49 -24.64 6.42
C THR A 316 -16.15 -24.94 5.78
N MET A 317 -15.08 -24.69 6.51
CA MET A 317 -13.73 -25.07 6.13
C MET A 317 -13.15 -25.98 7.21
N GLU A 318 -12.59 -27.12 6.81
CA GLU A 318 -11.83 -27.93 7.74
C GLU A 318 -10.48 -27.26 7.99
N VAL A 319 -10.25 -26.86 9.23
CA VAL A 319 -8.98 -26.27 9.67
C VAL A 319 -8.41 -27.05 10.84
N ILE A 320 -7.10 -27.17 10.88
CA ILE A 320 -6.42 -27.64 12.08
C ILE A 320 -6.49 -26.47 13.09
N SER A 321 -7.25 -26.67 14.16
CA SER A 321 -7.48 -25.65 15.19
C SER A 321 -7.20 -26.23 16.56
N MET A 322 -6.58 -25.42 17.42
CA MET A 322 -6.47 -25.73 18.84
C MET A 322 -7.76 -25.45 19.63
N GLY A 323 -8.82 -24.98 18.96
CA GLY A 323 -10.06 -24.51 19.57
C GLY A 323 -9.92 -23.12 20.20
N ASN A 324 -10.93 -22.72 20.97
CA ASN A 324 -10.90 -21.45 21.69
C ASN A 324 -9.98 -21.57 22.91
N ILE A 325 -8.76 -21.05 22.78
CA ILE A 325 -7.80 -20.96 23.88
C ILE A 325 -7.44 -19.49 24.11
N SER A 326 -7.47 -19.07 25.37
CA SER A 326 -6.89 -17.79 25.77
C SER A 326 -5.44 -18.00 26.12
N MET A 327 -4.55 -17.31 25.40
CA MET A 327 -3.12 -17.32 25.68
C MET A 327 -2.69 -15.99 26.28
N ASN A 328 -1.88 -16.05 27.31
CA ASN A 328 -1.23 -14.89 27.86
C ASN A 328 0.29 -15.04 27.78
N TYR A 329 1.01 -13.95 27.83
CA TYR A 329 2.45 -13.99 27.78
C TYR A 329 3.06 -13.12 28.87
N ASN A 330 4.18 -13.57 29.39
CA ASN A 330 5.00 -12.81 30.32
C ASN A 330 6.39 -12.65 29.70
N ILE A 331 6.81 -11.41 29.49
CA ILE A 331 8.11 -11.08 28.94
C ILE A 331 8.91 -10.37 30.02
N THR A 332 10.06 -10.95 30.39
CA THR A 332 11.07 -10.32 31.25
C THR A 332 12.33 -10.09 30.43
N ALA A 333 13.27 -9.34 30.97
CA ALA A 333 14.59 -9.13 30.35
C ALA A 333 15.37 -10.44 30.09
N GLU A 334 15.03 -11.53 30.78
CA GLU A 334 15.75 -12.78 30.73
C GLU A 334 14.95 -13.94 30.09
N SER A 335 13.63 -13.79 29.94
CA SER A 335 12.79 -14.88 29.43
C SER A 335 11.45 -14.38 28.85
N SER A 336 10.94 -15.12 27.87
CA SER A 336 9.55 -15.00 27.38
C SER A 336 8.84 -16.32 27.67
N THR A 337 7.68 -16.24 28.32
CA THR A 337 6.84 -17.40 28.61
C THR A 337 5.44 -17.17 28.08
N ILE A 338 4.96 -18.09 27.26
CA ILE A 338 3.56 -18.13 26.80
C ILE A 338 2.86 -19.20 27.63
N PHE A 339 1.72 -18.87 28.18
CA PHE A 339 0.90 -19.83 28.92
C PHE A 339 -0.56 -19.72 28.51
N ILE A 340 -1.25 -20.86 28.60
CA ILE A 340 -2.67 -20.94 28.31
C ILE A 340 -3.42 -20.57 29.58
N GLU A 341 -4.23 -19.50 29.49
CA GLU A 341 -4.95 -18.97 30.64
C GLU A 341 -6.32 -19.65 30.80
N ASN A 342 -6.99 -20.01 29.68
CA ASN A 342 -8.28 -20.67 29.70
C ASN A 342 -8.40 -21.69 28.56
N LEU A 343 -9.02 -22.83 28.86
CA LEU A 343 -9.35 -23.90 27.93
C LEU A 343 -10.85 -24.12 27.96
N GLU A 344 -11.54 -23.75 26.88
CA GLU A 344 -12.95 -24.10 26.74
C GLU A 344 -13.11 -25.57 26.32
N GLY A 345 -14.11 -26.26 26.84
CA GLY A 345 -14.27 -27.71 26.82
C GLY A 345 -14.38 -28.40 25.46
N SER A 346 -14.36 -27.68 24.38
CA SER A 346 -14.41 -28.23 23.01
C SER A 346 -13.05 -28.38 22.32
N ASN A 347 -11.95 -27.89 22.92
CA ASN A 347 -10.64 -27.97 22.30
C ASN A 347 -9.89 -29.28 22.64
N SER A 348 -8.87 -29.59 21.85
CA SER A 348 -8.07 -30.82 22.00
C SER A 348 -7.22 -30.87 23.27
N PHE A 349 -7.03 -29.76 23.98
CA PHE A 349 -6.27 -29.65 25.23
C PHE A 349 -7.16 -29.78 26.47
N ALA A 350 -8.49 -29.67 26.34
CA ALA A 350 -9.44 -29.80 27.44
C ALA A 350 -9.84 -31.26 27.71
N LYS A 351 -9.32 -32.22 26.96
CA LYS A 351 -9.45 -33.65 27.15
C LYS A 351 -8.14 -34.20 27.74
#